data_cadfb2c7717e7700710de656478aba1f
#
_entry.id   cadfb2c7717e7700710de656478aba1f
#
_cell.length_a   1.000
_cell.length_b   1.000
_cell.length_c   1.000
_cell.angle_alpha   90.00
_cell.angle_beta   90.00
_cell.angle_gamma   90.00
#
_symmetry.space_group_name_H-M   'P 1'
#
loop_
_entity.id
_entity.type
_entity.pdbx_description
1 polymer ?
#
loop_
_entity_poly.entity_id
_entity_poly.type
_entity_poly.pdbx_seq_one_letter_code
_entity_poly.pdbx_strand_id
1 'polypeptide(L)'
;MFHFLLSKCTSKVIAPSVSLWKGGDQLRFFQADLHEEGSFDEAVKGCVGVFHIAASMELNVSDKENNEAFVQANIINPAIKGTINLLKSCLKSNSVKRVVFTSSISTVTAKDINGKSKHIVDESCQIHPDTWLFLWWQVYALSKLLTEEAAFQFAKENGIDLVSVITSTVAGPFFTANVLTSVKVLLSPLTGETEYFKILSAVNARMGSIALVHIEDICSAHIFLTEHAKAEGRYKCSSQSCTLSNLATLLSKVY
;
A
#
# COMPACT_ATOMS: atom_id res chain seq x y z
N MET A 1 -14.15 13.80 -14.05
CA MET A 1 -12.85 14.48 -14.04
C MET A 1 -11.95 13.69 -13.10
N PHE A 2 -10.85 13.14 -13.60
CA PHE A 2 -9.90 12.36 -12.79
C PHE A 2 -8.78 13.29 -12.35
N HIS A 3 -8.61 13.44 -11.03
CA HIS A 3 -7.47 14.16 -10.47
C HIS A 3 -6.41 13.13 -10.06
N PHE A 4 -5.23 13.24 -10.63
CA PHE A 4 -4.07 12.48 -10.18
C PHE A 4 -3.26 13.31 -9.21
N LEU A 5 -3.02 12.76 -8.05
CA LEU A 5 -2.27 13.40 -6.99
C LEU A 5 -0.83 12.90 -7.02
N LEU A 6 0.11 13.82 -7.17
CA LEU A 6 1.52 13.59 -6.97
C LEU A 6 1.90 14.09 -5.58
N SER A 7 1.96 13.20 -4.61
CA SER A 7 2.71 13.52 -3.39
C SER A 7 4.19 13.69 -3.75
N LYS A 8 4.94 14.44 -2.97
CA LYS A 8 6.35 14.84 -3.18
C LYS A 8 7.29 13.65 -3.41
N CYS A 9 7.03 12.90 -4.46
CA CYS A 9 7.90 11.87 -4.99
C CYS A 9 8.54 12.46 -6.23
N THR A 10 9.79 12.86 -6.09
CA THR A 10 10.74 13.30 -7.12
C THR A 10 10.15 13.42 -8.54
N SER A 11 10.01 14.64 -9.00
CA SER A 11 9.47 15.10 -10.28
C SER A 11 9.99 14.40 -11.57
N LYS A 12 10.81 13.36 -11.43
CA LYS A 12 11.42 12.64 -12.56
C LYS A 12 10.63 11.42 -13.06
N VAL A 13 9.62 10.95 -12.31
CA VAL A 13 9.02 9.62 -12.56
C VAL A 13 7.85 9.66 -13.55
N ILE A 14 7.22 10.79 -13.78
CA ILE A 14 5.92 10.83 -14.47
C ILE A 14 5.96 11.41 -15.88
N ALA A 15 6.95 12.26 -16.20
CA ALA A 15 7.00 12.96 -17.49
C ALA A 15 6.94 12.04 -18.74
N PRO A 16 7.63 10.88 -18.81
CA PRO A 16 7.55 10.01 -19.98
C PRO A 16 6.21 9.28 -20.12
N SER A 17 5.57 8.96 -18.98
CA SER A 17 4.32 8.15 -18.96
C SER A 17 3.10 8.97 -19.31
N VAL A 18 3.10 10.25 -18.97
CA VAL A 18 1.98 11.17 -19.27
C VAL A 18 1.85 11.46 -20.77
N SER A 19 2.95 11.46 -21.51
CA SER A 19 2.92 11.64 -22.97
C SER A 19 2.21 10.49 -23.70
N LEU A 20 2.05 9.33 -23.08
CA LEU A 20 1.32 8.17 -23.62
C LEU A 20 -0.18 8.24 -23.31
N TRP A 21 -0.61 9.16 -22.43
CA TRP A 21 -2.01 9.29 -22.04
C TRP A 21 -2.81 10.03 -23.12
N LYS A 22 -3.74 9.33 -23.75
CA LYS A 22 -4.62 9.91 -24.78
C LYS A 22 -5.82 10.67 -24.21
N GLY A 23 -5.95 10.75 -22.88
CA GLY A 23 -7.10 11.35 -22.15
C GLY A 23 -7.06 12.88 -21.99
N GLY A 24 -6.02 13.57 -22.48
CA GLY A 24 -5.91 15.03 -22.59
C GLY A 24 -6.45 15.80 -21.37
N ASP A 25 -7.55 16.52 -21.55
CA ASP A 25 -8.15 17.43 -20.57
C ASP A 25 -8.78 16.76 -19.34
N GLN A 26 -8.81 15.43 -19.28
CA GLN A 26 -9.40 14.70 -18.15
C GLN A 26 -8.42 14.46 -16.99
N LEU A 27 -7.13 14.70 -17.21
CA LEU A 27 -6.07 14.47 -16.23
C LEU A 27 -5.48 15.80 -15.75
N ARG A 28 -5.46 15.99 -14.44
CA ARG A 28 -4.80 17.15 -13.81
C ARG A 28 -3.79 16.68 -12.77
N PHE A 29 -2.65 17.35 -12.72
CA PHE A 29 -1.59 17.10 -11.76
C PHE A 29 -1.56 18.22 -10.73
N PHE A 30 -1.44 17.82 -9.46
CA PHE A 30 -1.28 18.72 -8.33
C PHE A 30 -0.02 18.35 -7.56
N GLN A 31 0.75 19.34 -7.15
CA GLN A 31 1.83 19.14 -6.21
C GLN A 31 1.26 19.20 -4.79
N ALA A 32 1.44 18.13 -4.02
CA ALA A 32 0.98 18.07 -2.64
C ALA A 32 1.96 17.23 -1.79
N ASP A 33 2.00 17.51 -0.49
CA ASP A 33 2.85 16.83 0.47
C ASP A 33 2.02 16.26 1.62
N LEU A 34 2.12 14.95 1.89
CA LEU A 34 1.40 14.30 2.98
C LEU A 34 1.74 14.91 4.36
N HIS A 35 2.94 15.45 4.52
CA HIS A 35 3.35 16.06 5.79
C HIS A 35 2.79 17.46 6.02
N GLU A 36 2.22 18.08 4.98
CA GLU A 36 1.68 19.44 5.00
C GLU A 36 0.15 19.42 5.02
N GLU A 37 -0.45 19.88 6.13
CA GLU A 37 -1.90 19.95 6.26
C GLU A 37 -2.49 20.97 5.29
N GLY A 38 -3.58 20.60 4.61
CA GLY A 38 -4.23 21.42 3.59
C GLY A 38 -3.58 21.36 2.20
N SER A 39 -2.43 20.72 2.07
CA SER A 39 -1.72 20.55 0.79
C SER A 39 -2.58 19.86 -0.29
N PHE A 40 -3.58 19.06 0.11
CA PHE A 40 -4.46 18.34 -0.79
C PHE A 40 -5.78 19.06 -1.10
N ASP A 41 -6.07 20.19 -0.45
CA ASP A 41 -7.37 20.88 -0.54
C ASP A 41 -7.80 21.16 -1.99
N GLU A 42 -6.90 21.72 -2.79
CA GLU A 42 -7.19 22.02 -4.20
C GLU A 42 -7.31 20.75 -5.06
N ALA A 43 -6.53 19.71 -4.75
CA ALA A 43 -6.52 18.47 -5.52
C ALA A 43 -7.82 17.65 -5.33
N VAL A 44 -8.42 17.69 -4.14
CA VAL A 44 -9.64 16.92 -3.81
C VAL A 44 -10.93 17.72 -4.11
N LYS A 45 -10.81 18.99 -4.44
CA LYS A 45 -11.96 19.88 -4.72
C LYS A 45 -12.77 19.38 -5.92
N GLY A 46 -14.06 19.12 -5.68
CA GLY A 46 -14.96 18.56 -6.71
C GLY A 46 -14.76 17.09 -7.02
N CYS A 47 -13.82 16.39 -6.36
CA CYS A 47 -13.69 14.95 -6.48
C CYS A 47 -14.84 14.23 -5.78
N VAL A 48 -15.34 13.15 -6.40
CA VAL A 48 -16.37 12.26 -5.82
C VAL A 48 -15.73 11.09 -5.07
N GLY A 49 -14.60 10.59 -5.56
CA GLY A 49 -13.83 9.52 -4.93
C GLY A 49 -12.35 9.87 -4.87
N VAL A 50 -11.64 9.31 -3.89
CA VAL A 50 -10.20 9.48 -3.70
C VAL A 50 -9.54 8.13 -3.52
N PHE A 51 -8.47 7.85 -4.27
CA PHE A 51 -7.59 6.72 -4.05
C PHE A 51 -6.37 7.16 -3.25
N HIS A 52 -6.24 6.71 -2.02
CA HIS A 52 -5.05 6.94 -1.19
C HIS A 52 -4.07 5.78 -1.34
N ILE A 53 -3.23 5.85 -2.36
CA ILE A 53 -2.24 4.82 -2.69
C ILE A 53 -0.87 5.14 -2.08
N ALA A 54 -0.58 6.43 -1.92
CA ALA A 54 0.71 6.91 -1.43
C ALA A 54 1.03 6.37 -0.03
N ALA A 55 2.26 5.89 0.13
CA ALA A 55 2.86 5.55 1.41
C ALA A 55 4.34 5.88 1.36
N SER A 56 4.93 6.30 2.48
CA SER A 56 6.38 6.42 2.57
C SER A 56 7.00 5.03 2.47
N MET A 57 7.90 4.86 1.51
CA MET A 57 8.71 3.65 1.33
C MET A 57 10.16 3.88 1.77
N GLU A 58 10.48 5.05 2.31
CA GLU A 58 11.80 5.37 2.87
C GLU A 58 11.93 4.76 4.25
N LEU A 59 12.25 3.48 4.28
CA LEU A 59 12.40 2.68 5.49
C LEU A 59 13.89 2.44 5.83
N ASN A 60 14.76 3.34 5.38
CA ASN A 60 16.20 3.27 5.66
C ASN A 60 16.47 3.63 7.12
N VAL A 61 16.19 2.69 7.99
CA VAL A 61 16.56 2.77 9.41
C VAL A 61 17.94 2.11 9.54
N SER A 62 18.95 2.89 9.90
CA SER A 62 20.25 2.32 10.23
C SER A 62 20.14 1.47 11.50
N ASP A 63 20.96 0.43 11.64
CA ASP A 63 20.95 -0.46 12.82
C ASP A 63 21.08 0.32 14.16
N LYS A 64 21.69 1.51 14.14
CA LYS A 64 21.84 2.38 15.32
C LYS A 64 20.58 3.15 15.68
N GLU A 65 19.69 3.37 14.72
CA GLU A 65 18.43 4.15 14.86
C GLU A 65 17.21 3.24 15.00
N ASN A 66 17.42 1.93 14.95
CA ASN A 66 16.34 0.94 14.98
C ASN A 66 15.85 0.68 16.42
N ASN A 67 15.34 1.73 17.06
CA ASN A 67 14.64 1.62 18.34
C ASN A 67 13.18 2.07 18.19
N GLU A 68 12.33 1.61 19.08
CA GLU A 68 10.89 1.84 19.05
C GLU A 68 10.53 3.34 18.99
N ALA A 69 11.18 4.18 19.77
CA ALA A 69 10.91 5.62 19.82
C ALA A 69 11.24 6.31 18.49
N PHE A 70 12.36 5.91 17.86
CA PHE A 70 12.76 6.43 16.55
C PHE A 70 11.76 6.01 15.46
N VAL A 71 11.42 4.73 15.42
CA VAL A 71 10.46 4.17 14.45
C VAL A 71 9.09 4.84 14.60
N GLN A 72 8.62 5.01 15.84
CA GLN A 72 7.37 5.68 16.12
C GLN A 72 7.38 7.14 15.65
N ALA A 73 8.43 7.89 15.99
CA ALA A 73 8.51 9.32 15.70
C ALA A 73 8.74 9.63 14.21
N ASN A 74 9.56 8.82 13.53
CA ASN A 74 10.06 9.16 12.19
C ASN A 74 9.39 8.37 11.05
N ILE A 75 8.69 7.27 11.35
CA ILE A 75 8.05 6.44 10.34
C ILE A 75 6.54 6.35 10.58
N ILE A 76 6.12 5.89 11.75
CA ILE A 76 4.71 5.58 12.01
C ILE A 76 3.88 6.86 12.14
N ASN A 77 4.28 7.78 13.03
CA ASN A 77 3.55 9.03 13.23
C ASN A 77 3.45 9.89 11.96
N PRO A 78 4.52 10.06 11.14
CA PRO A 78 4.41 10.75 9.86
C PRO A 78 3.46 10.07 8.88
N ALA A 79 3.45 8.74 8.80
CA ALA A 79 2.54 8.00 7.93
C ALA A 79 1.07 8.18 8.33
N ILE A 80 0.78 8.08 9.63
CA ILE A 80 -0.56 8.34 10.19
C ILE A 80 -0.96 9.79 9.91
N LYS A 81 -0.11 10.76 10.29
CA LYS A 81 -0.38 12.19 10.09
C LYS A 81 -0.67 12.49 8.62
N GLY A 82 0.12 11.95 7.70
CA GLY A 82 -0.05 12.17 6.27
C GLY A 82 -1.40 11.67 5.75
N THR A 83 -1.81 10.49 6.18
CA THR A 83 -3.13 9.94 5.83
C THR A 83 -4.25 10.79 6.42
N ILE A 84 -4.15 11.21 7.68
CA ILE A 84 -5.14 12.07 8.32
C ILE A 84 -5.22 13.45 7.63
N ASN A 85 -4.11 14.03 7.20
CA ASN A 85 -4.09 15.28 6.43
C ASN A 85 -4.90 15.17 5.15
N LEU A 86 -4.75 14.07 4.39
CA LEU A 86 -5.57 13.81 3.20
C LEU A 86 -7.05 13.67 3.57
N LEU A 87 -7.40 12.89 4.60
CA LEU A 87 -8.78 12.71 5.04
C LEU A 87 -9.42 14.03 5.49
N LYS A 88 -8.69 14.92 6.17
CA LYS A 88 -9.14 16.27 6.52
C LYS A 88 -9.46 17.09 5.27
N SER A 89 -8.63 17.03 4.23
CA SER A 89 -8.90 17.72 2.96
C SER A 89 -10.14 17.14 2.27
N CYS A 90 -10.33 15.83 2.30
CA CYS A 90 -11.55 15.18 1.80
C CYS A 90 -12.80 15.66 2.53
N LEU A 91 -12.74 15.72 3.86
CA LEU A 91 -13.83 16.22 4.69
C LEU A 91 -14.15 17.68 4.38
N LYS A 92 -13.13 18.53 4.32
CA LYS A 92 -13.27 19.97 4.01
C LYS A 92 -13.85 20.23 2.62
N SER A 93 -13.54 19.38 1.62
CA SER A 93 -14.03 19.55 0.25
C SER A 93 -15.54 19.37 0.13
N ASN A 94 -16.16 18.62 1.05
CA ASN A 94 -17.58 18.29 1.09
C ASN A 94 -18.13 17.64 -0.20
N SER A 95 -17.27 17.29 -1.15
CA SER A 95 -17.61 16.65 -2.43
C SER A 95 -17.22 15.17 -2.49
N VAL A 96 -16.20 14.77 -1.70
CA VAL A 96 -15.72 13.40 -1.66
C VAL A 96 -16.73 12.52 -0.95
N LYS A 97 -17.25 11.52 -1.66
CA LYS A 97 -18.23 10.56 -1.15
C LYS A 97 -17.55 9.30 -0.60
N ARG A 98 -16.40 8.92 -1.16
CA ARG A 98 -15.68 7.71 -0.74
C ARG A 98 -14.19 7.88 -0.89
N VAL A 99 -13.45 7.33 0.07
CA VAL A 99 -12.01 7.17 0.02
C VAL A 99 -11.66 5.69 -0.01
N VAL A 100 -10.86 5.26 -0.98
CA VAL A 100 -10.30 3.90 -1.05
C VAL A 100 -8.84 3.97 -0.62
N PHE A 101 -8.55 3.38 0.53
CA PHE A 101 -7.21 3.31 1.11
C PHE A 101 -6.48 2.05 0.65
N THR A 102 -5.26 2.19 0.17
CA THR A 102 -4.42 1.05 -0.22
C THR A 102 -3.61 0.56 0.97
N SER A 103 -4.06 -0.54 1.56
CA SER A 103 -3.34 -1.30 2.59
C SER A 103 -2.36 -2.30 1.95
N SER A 104 -1.90 -3.28 2.69
CA SER A 104 -0.92 -4.26 2.23
C SER A 104 -1.16 -5.63 2.86
N ILE A 105 -0.84 -6.68 2.13
CA ILE A 105 -0.81 -8.05 2.68
C ILE A 105 0.20 -8.19 3.85
N SER A 106 1.10 -7.22 4.01
CA SER A 106 1.99 -7.18 5.17
C SER A 106 1.25 -7.01 6.49
N THR A 107 0.03 -6.46 6.49
CA THR A 107 -0.83 -6.31 7.68
C THR A 107 -1.59 -7.58 8.06
N VAL A 108 -1.46 -8.64 7.27
CA VAL A 108 -2.17 -9.91 7.45
C VAL A 108 -1.19 -11.02 7.81
N THR A 109 -1.63 -12.00 8.57
CA THR A 109 -0.85 -13.18 8.96
C THR A 109 -1.63 -14.48 8.80
N ALA A 110 -0.95 -15.53 8.35
CA ALA A 110 -1.49 -16.89 8.34
C ALA A 110 -1.25 -17.63 9.67
N LYS A 111 -0.78 -16.94 10.69
CA LYS A 111 -0.53 -17.54 12.02
C LYS A 111 -1.46 -16.92 13.06
N ASP A 112 -1.93 -17.75 14.00
CA ASP A 112 -2.63 -17.26 15.18
C ASP A 112 -1.63 -16.70 16.22
N ILE A 113 -2.15 -16.23 17.35
CA ILE A 113 -1.34 -15.66 18.45
C ILE A 113 -0.34 -16.69 19.05
N ASN A 114 -0.61 -17.98 18.91
CA ASN A 114 0.25 -19.06 19.38
C ASN A 114 1.26 -19.52 18.29
N GLY A 115 1.28 -18.85 17.13
CA GLY A 115 2.13 -19.21 16.01
C GLY A 115 1.65 -20.40 15.17
N LYS A 116 0.45 -20.94 15.44
CA LYS A 116 -0.15 -22.04 14.67
C LYS A 116 -0.69 -21.51 13.34
N SER A 117 -0.44 -22.25 12.26
CA SER A 117 -0.90 -21.88 10.92
C SER A 117 -2.44 -21.98 10.81
N LYS A 118 -3.05 -20.95 10.25
CA LYS A 118 -4.46 -20.92 9.87
C LYS A 118 -4.64 -21.56 8.49
N HIS A 119 -5.72 -22.32 8.29
CA HIS A 119 -6.05 -22.91 6.99
C HIS A 119 -6.64 -21.88 6.01
N ILE A 120 -7.34 -20.89 6.54
CA ILE A 120 -7.96 -19.81 5.76
C ILE A 120 -7.42 -18.49 6.29
N VAL A 121 -7.04 -17.63 5.37
CA VAL A 121 -6.56 -16.27 5.66
C VAL A 121 -7.51 -15.29 4.96
N ASP A 122 -8.24 -14.55 5.76
CA ASP A 122 -9.18 -13.53 5.34
C ASP A 122 -8.80 -12.14 5.89
N GLU A 123 -9.67 -11.17 5.70
CA GLU A 123 -9.48 -9.78 6.09
C GLU A 123 -9.41 -9.56 7.60
N SER A 124 -9.89 -10.54 8.41
CA SER A 124 -9.83 -10.51 9.89
C SER A 124 -8.47 -10.94 10.45
N CYS A 125 -7.63 -11.56 9.61
CA CYS A 125 -6.33 -12.12 10.00
C CYS A 125 -5.25 -11.05 10.12
N GLN A 126 -5.43 -10.07 11.01
CA GLN A 126 -4.43 -9.03 11.26
C GLN A 126 -3.22 -9.55 12.04
N ILE A 127 -2.07 -8.93 11.81
CA ILE A 127 -0.89 -9.09 12.65
C ILE A 127 -1.13 -8.43 14.00
N HIS A 128 -0.47 -8.95 15.06
CA HIS A 128 -0.53 -8.37 16.39
C HIS A 128 0.69 -7.46 16.61
N PRO A 129 0.49 -6.21 17.06
CA PRO A 129 1.60 -5.27 17.30
C PRO A 129 2.66 -5.78 18.28
N ASP A 130 2.28 -6.60 19.27
CA ASP A 130 3.14 -7.05 20.37
C ASP A 130 4.17 -8.14 19.98
N THR A 131 4.13 -8.64 18.74
CA THR A 131 5.03 -9.72 18.28
C THR A 131 6.28 -9.20 17.54
N TRP A 132 6.69 -7.95 17.78
CA TRP A 132 7.68 -7.24 16.95
C TRP A 132 9.13 -7.49 17.37
N LEU A 133 9.88 -8.05 16.43
CA LEU A 133 11.33 -7.92 16.35
C LEU A 133 11.58 -6.77 15.35
N PHE A 134 12.41 -5.78 15.71
CA PHE A 134 12.65 -4.55 14.92
C PHE A 134 13.39 -4.80 13.59
N LEU A 135 12.84 -5.64 12.72
CA LEU A 135 13.32 -5.81 11.35
C LEU A 135 12.57 -4.80 10.46
N TRP A 136 13.27 -4.11 9.58
CA TRP A 136 12.73 -3.02 8.75
C TRP A 136 11.43 -3.36 7.99
N TRP A 137 11.27 -4.60 7.50
CA TRP A 137 10.04 -5.04 6.83
C TRP A 137 8.85 -5.17 7.80
N GLN A 138 9.12 -5.38 9.09
CA GLN A 138 8.10 -5.37 10.14
C GLN A 138 7.69 -3.93 10.45
N VAL A 139 8.62 -2.99 10.45
CA VAL A 139 8.34 -1.56 10.59
C VAL A 139 7.37 -1.10 9.49
N TYR A 140 7.58 -1.53 8.24
CA TYR A 140 6.63 -1.26 7.16
C TYR A 140 5.25 -1.84 7.45
N ALA A 141 5.18 -3.11 7.85
CA ALA A 141 3.92 -3.78 8.15
C ALA A 141 3.16 -3.09 9.29
N LEU A 142 3.87 -2.71 10.36
CA LEU A 142 3.32 -1.96 11.50
C LEU A 142 2.85 -0.57 11.07
N SER A 143 3.65 0.16 10.33
CA SER A 143 3.27 1.48 9.80
C SER A 143 1.99 1.39 8.97
N LYS A 144 1.87 0.40 8.08
CA LYS A 144 0.65 0.19 7.28
C LYS A 144 -0.55 -0.18 8.15
N LEU A 145 -0.37 -1.07 9.15
CA LEU A 145 -1.44 -1.47 10.06
C LEU A 145 -1.96 -0.27 10.86
N LEU A 146 -1.07 0.41 11.58
CA LEU A 146 -1.46 1.52 12.45
C LEU A 146 -2.02 2.72 11.67
N THR A 147 -1.52 2.94 10.45
CA THR A 147 -2.06 3.97 9.56
C THR A 147 -3.48 3.62 9.09
N GLU A 148 -3.74 2.36 8.75
CA GLU A 148 -5.06 1.87 8.37
C GLU A 148 -6.05 1.99 9.52
N GLU A 149 -5.66 1.57 10.74
CA GLU A 149 -6.49 1.69 11.95
C GLU A 149 -6.83 3.14 12.27
N ALA A 150 -5.83 4.03 12.24
CA ALA A 150 -6.03 5.46 12.45
C ALA A 150 -6.94 6.09 11.39
N ALA A 151 -6.81 5.66 10.12
CA ALA A 151 -7.66 6.11 9.03
C ALA A 151 -9.13 5.69 9.24
N PHE A 152 -9.39 4.45 9.62
CA PHE A 152 -10.74 3.97 9.94
C PHE A 152 -11.33 4.67 11.15
N GLN A 153 -10.53 4.87 12.21
CA GLN A 153 -10.98 5.61 13.39
C GLN A 153 -11.39 7.03 13.05
N PHE A 154 -10.53 7.76 12.33
CA PHE A 154 -10.81 9.12 11.90
C PHE A 154 -12.05 9.18 10.97
N ALA A 155 -12.15 8.25 10.02
CA ALA A 155 -13.27 8.17 9.09
C ALA A 155 -14.60 7.95 9.84
N LYS A 156 -14.62 7.04 10.81
CA LYS A 156 -15.78 6.76 11.66
C LYS A 156 -16.22 7.98 12.47
N GLU A 157 -15.28 8.69 13.09
CA GLU A 157 -15.54 9.87 13.89
C GLU A 157 -16.07 11.06 13.09
N ASN A 158 -15.72 11.14 11.80
CA ASN A 158 -16.04 12.27 10.92
C ASN A 158 -17.04 11.94 9.81
N GLY A 159 -17.62 10.73 9.79
CA GLY A 159 -18.62 10.32 8.80
C GLY A 159 -18.07 10.19 7.37
N ILE A 160 -16.77 9.86 7.22
CA ILE A 160 -16.17 9.60 5.92
C ILE A 160 -16.39 8.12 5.55
N ASP A 161 -16.89 7.86 4.36
CA ASP A 161 -16.99 6.51 3.79
C ASP A 161 -15.58 6.07 3.34
N LEU A 162 -14.93 5.23 4.16
CA LEU A 162 -13.58 4.69 3.93
C LEU A 162 -13.65 3.19 3.69
N VAL A 163 -13.06 2.74 2.60
CA VAL A 163 -12.88 1.33 2.28
C VAL A 163 -11.39 1.05 2.10
N SER A 164 -10.90 -0.09 2.57
CA SER A 164 -9.50 -0.47 2.44
C SER A 164 -9.31 -1.65 1.49
N VAL A 165 -8.27 -1.56 0.65
CA VAL A 165 -7.82 -2.64 -0.24
C VAL A 165 -6.49 -3.19 0.28
N ILE A 166 -6.50 -4.42 0.79
CA ILE A 166 -5.31 -5.15 1.20
C ILE A 166 -4.70 -5.79 -0.04
N THR A 167 -3.69 -5.12 -0.63
CA THR A 167 -3.04 -5.64 -1.84
C THR A 167 -2.06 -6.75 -1.50
N SER A 168 -2.10 -7.86 -2.24
CA SER A 168 -1.02 -8.83 -2.26
C SER A 168 0.19 -8.28 -3.04
N THR A 169 1.23 -9.09 -3.28
CA THR A 169 2.40 -8.63 -4.03
C THR A 169 2.01 -8.33 -5.47
N VAL A 170 2.07 -7.05 -5.83
CA VAL A 170 1.64 -6.57 -7.15
C VAL A 170 2.71 -6.89 -8.19
N ALA A 171 2.28 -7.52 -9.28
CA ALA A 171 3.09 -7.82 -10.45
C ALA A 171 2.38 -7.35 -11.74
N GLY A 172 3.14 -7.15 -12.79
CA GLY A 172 2.62 -6.73 -14.10
C GLY A 172 3.45 -5.59 -14.72
N PRO A 173 3.04 -5.07 -15.88
CA PRO A 173 3.73 -3.98 -16.53
C PRO A 173 3.69 -2.70 -15.70
N PHE A 174 4.74 -1.90 -15.79
CA PHE A 174 4.84 -0.62 -15.07
C PHE A 174 5.41 0.46 -16.00
N PHE A 175 5.05 1.72 -15.71
CA PHE A 175 5.42 2.88 -16.54
C PHE A 175 6.55 3.72 -15.93
N THR A 176 7.14 3.29 -14.82
CA THR A 176 8.23 4.01 -14.16
C THR A 176 9.58 3.61 -14.76
N ALA A 177 10.55 4.55 -14.78
CA ALA A 177 11.91 4.25 -15.23
C ALA A 177 12.65 3.27 -14.32
N ASN A 178 12.26 3.22 -13.03
CA ASN A 178 12.84 2.32 -12.04
C ASN A 178 11.94 1.10 -11.82
N VAL A 179 12.55 -0.07 -11.67
CA VAL A 179 11.85 -1.29 -11.30
C VAL A 179 11.25 -1.14 -9.92
N LEU A 180 9.95 -1.45 -9.81
CA LEU A 180 9.21 -1.33 -8.54
C LEU A 180 9.71 -2.34 -7.50
N THR A 181 9.65 -1.97 -6.23
CA THR A 181 10.11 -2.82 -5.11
C THR A 181 9.43 -4.19 -5.09
N SER A 182 8.13 -4.27 -5.36
CA SER A 182 7.42 -5.56 -5.43
C SER A 182 7.97 -6.48 -6.51
N VAL A 183 8.32 -5.91 -7.68
CA VAL A 183 8.92 -6.67 -8.78
C VAL A 183 10.34 -7.10 -8.42
N LYS A 184 11.16 -6.24 -7.81
CA LYS A 184 12.50 -6.60 -7.30
C LYS A 184 12.43 -7.74 -6.29
N VAL A 185 11.47 -7.69 -5.36
CA VAL A 185 11.24 -8.78 -4.40
C VAL A 185 10.92 -10.08 -5.11
N LEU A 186 10.02 -10.08 -6.09
CA LEU A 186 9.65 -11.29 -6.84
C LEU A 186 10.80 -11.84 -7.69
N LEU A 187 11.63 -10.97 -8.26
CA LEU A 187 12.78 -11.36 -9.10
C LEU A 187 14.05 -11.67 -8.29
N SER A 188 14.05 -11.44 -6.99
CA SER A 188 15.25 -11.61 -6.15
C SER A 188 15.87 -13.02 -6.18
N PRO A 189 15.13 -14.13 -6.41
CA PRO A 189 15.74 -15.44 -6.61
C PRO A 189 16.63 -15.53 -7.86
N LEU A 190 16.42 -14.67 -8.86
CA LEU A 190 17.22 -14.59 -10.08
C LEU A 190 18.33 -13.56 -9.98
N THR A 191 18.01 -12.37 -9.44
CA THR A 191 18.95 -11.25 -9.38
C THR A 191 20.01 -11.42 -8.30
N GLY A 192 19.78 -12.30 -7.31
CA GLY A 192 20.67 -12.49 -6.17
C GLY A 192 20.70 -11.32 -5.18
N GLU A 193 19.79 -10.36 -5.29
CA GLU A 193 19.68 -9.22 -4.38
C GLU A 193 19.17 -9.67 -3.01
N THR A 194 20.12 -9.91 -2.08
CA THR A 194 19.87 -10.55 -0.77
C THR A 194 18.81 -9.81 0.07
N GLU A 195 18.77 -8.49 0.03
CA GLU A 195 17.80 -7.70 0.81
C GLU A 195 16.36 -7.98 0.36
N TYR A 196 16.10 -8.01 -0.94
CA TYR A 196 14.78 -8.34 -1.47
C TYR A 196 14.43 -9.81 -1.27
N PHE A 197 15.43 -10.71 -1.33
CA PHE A 197 15.22 -12.13 -1.06
C PHE A 197 14.84 -12.40 0.41
N LYS A 198 15.40 -11.65 1.36
CA LYS A 198 15.00 -11.71 2.78
C LYS A 198 13.52 -11.35 2.95
N ILE A 199 13.03 -10.31 2.25
CA ILE A 199 11.60 -9.94 2.27
C ILE A 199 10.74 -11.09 1.74
N LEU A 200 11.08 -11.60 0.57
CA LEU A 200 10.36 -12.69 -0.08
C LEU A 200 10.28 -13.92 0.84
N SER A 201 11.42 -14.30 1.43
CA SER A 201 11.52 -15.42 2.36
C SER A 201 10.69 -15.20 3.62
N ALA A 202 10.69 -13.98 4.18
CA ALA A 202 9.91 -13.62 5.36
C ALA A 202 8.40 -13.67 5.07
N VAL A 203 7.96 -13.19 3.92
CA VAL A 203 6.56 -13.29 3.47
C VAL A 203 6.15 -14.76 3.36
N ASN A 204 6.96 -15.58 2.67
CA ASN A 204 6.68 -17.01 2.53
C ASN A 204 6.65 -17.74 3.88
N ALA A 205 7.55 -17.43 4.81
CA ALA A 205 7.60 -18.05 6.14
C ALA A 205 6.37 -17.68 7.00
N ARG A 206 5.88 -16.44 6.89
CA ARG A 206 4.72 -15.94 7.63
C ARG A 206 3.40 -16.43 7.08
N MET A 207 3.26 -16.43 5.75
CA MET A 207 2.02 -16.71 5.05
C MET A 207 1.92 -18.16 4.53
N GLY A 208 3.01 -18.91 4.53
CA GLY A 208 3.10 -20.24 3.90
C GLY A 208 3.15 -20.19 2.36
N SER A 209 2.92 -19.03 1.78
CA SER A 209 2.93 -18.80 0.33
C SER A 209 3.14 -17.32 0.02
N ILE A 210 3.43 -17.02 -1.23
CA ILE A 210 3.54 -15.67 -1.77
C ILE A 210 2.25 -15.39 -2.54
N ALA A 211 1.41 -14.51 -2.01
CA ALA A 211 0.18 -14.08 -2.66
C ALA A 211 0.49 -13.02 -3.72
N LEU A 212 -0.10 -13.16 -4.91
CA LEU A 212 0.13 -12.34 -6.08
C LEU A 212 -1.17 -11.71 -6.58
N VAL A 213 -1.06 -10.53 -7.16
CA VAL A 213 -2.14 -9.84 -7.87
C VAL A 213 -1.57 -9.13 -9.11
N HIS A 214 -2.28 -9.18 -10.22
CA HIS A 214 -1.90 -8.40 -11.39
C HIS A 214 -2.26 -6.92 -11.20
N ILE A 215 -1.45 -6.01 -11.77
CA ILE A 215 -1.68 -4.57 -11.64
C ILE A 215 -3.05 -4.14 -12.16
N GLU A 216 -3.56 -4.75 -13.22
CA GLU A 216 -4.88 -4.44 -13.76
C GLU A 216 -6.01 -4.89 -12.81
N ASP A 217 -5.86 -6.02 -12.12
CA ASP A 217 -6.84 -6.50 -11.15
C ASP A 217 -6.92 -5.55 -9.96
N ILE A 218 -5.76 -5.07 -9.46
CA ILE A 218 -5.75 -4.13 -8.34
C ILE A 218 -6.33 -2.77 -8.73
N CYS A 219 -6.06 -2.27 -9.94
CA CYS A 219 -6.69 -1.07 -10.47
C CYS A 219 -8.21 -1.23 -10.58
N SER A 220 -8.67 -2.36 -11.13
CA SER A 220 -10.09 -2.69 -11.26
C SER A 220 -10.77 -2.80 -9.89
N ALA A 221 -10.10 -3.38 -8.89
CA ALA A 221 -10.60 -3.47 -7.52
C ALA A 221 -10.80 -2.07 -6.90
N HIS A 222 -9.86 -1.15 -7.08
CA HIS A 222 -10.00 0.22 -6.58
C HIS A 222 -11.21 0.93 -7.21
N ILE A 223 -11.37 0.81 -8.53
CA ILE A 223 -12.51 1.40 -9.25
C ILE A 223 -13.82 0.77 -8.77
N PHE A 224 -13.90 -0.57 -8.75
CA PHE A 224 -15.08 -1.28 -8.29
C PHE A 224 -15.50 -0.86 -6.88
N LEU A 225 -14.57 -0.81 -5.93
CA LEU A 225 -14.86 -0.43 -4.54
C LEU A 225 -15.27 1.03 -4.40
N THR A 226 -14.85 1.90 -5.32
CA THR A 226 -15.31 3.30 -5.35
C THR A 226 -16.77 3.39 -5.81
N GLU A 227 -17.17 2.58 -6.78
CA GLU A 227 -18.49 2.63 -7.41
C GLU A 227 -19.53 1.76 -6.70
N HIS A 228 -19.10 0.70 -5.99
CA HIS A 228 -20.00 -0.24 -5.35
C HIS A 228 -20.53 0.29 -4.02
N ALA A 229 -21.77 0.79 -4.03
CA ALA A 229 -22.40 1.49 -2.89
C ALA A 229 -22.43 0.69 -1.57
N LYS A 230 -22.42 -0.65 -1.63
CA LYS A 230 -22.43 -1.53 -0.45
C LYS A 230 -21.03 -1.94 0.02
N ALA A 231 -19.96 -1.46 -0.62
CA ALA A 231 -18.62 -1.76 -0.16
C ALA A 231 -18.35 -1.08 1.18
N GLU A 232 -17.86 -1.84 2.16
CA GLU A 232 -17.52 -1.37 3.51
C GLU A 232 -16.35 -2.18 4.08
N GLY A 233 -15.56 -1.57 4.94
CA GLY A 233 -14.47 -2.24 5.65
C GLY A 233 -13.28 -2.56 4.75
N ARG A 234 -12.76 -3.77 4.87
CA ARG A 234 -11.49 -4.22 4.27
C ARG A 234 -11.72 -5.31 3.24
N TYR A 235 -10.99 -5.27 2.14
CA TYR A 235 -11.04 -6.24 1.05
C TYR A 235 -9.65 -6.72 0.69
N LYS A 236 -9.41 -8.02 0.76
CA LYS A 236 -8.18 -8.64 0.29
C LYS A 236 -8.21 -8.80 -1.22
N CYS A 237 -7.25 -8.20 -1.91
CA CYS A 237 -7.10 -8.32 -3.36
C CYS A 237 -5.90 -9.23 -3.69
N SER A 238 -6.22 -10.45 -4.15
CA SER A 238 -5.24 -11.48 -4.49
C SER A 238 -5.85 -12.41 -5.56
N SER A 239 -5.14 -12.63 -6.65
CA SER A 239 -5.62 -13.53 -7.73
C SER A 239 -5.11 -14.95 -7.56
N GLN A 240 -3.89 -15.13 -7.07
CA GLN A 240 -3.27 -16.45 -6.87
C GLN A 240 -2.17 -16.40 -5.81
N SER A 241 -1.71 -17.57 -5.42
CA SER A 241 -0.55 -17.71 -4.55
C SER A 241 0.36 -18.86 -4.98
N CYS A 242 1.64 -18.74 -4.71
CA CYS A 242 2.62 -19.79 -4.98
C CYS A 242 3.59 -19.93 -3.81
N THR A 243 4.20 -21.10 -3.67
CA THR A 243 5.32 -21.31 -2.75
C THR A 243 6.58 -20.70 -3.35
N LEU A 244 7.59 -20.46 -2.50
CA LEU A 244 8.90 -19.98 -2.98
C LEU A 244 9.53 -20.92 -4.01
N SER A 245 9.38 -22.24 -3.83
CA SER A 245 9.90 -23.25 -4.76
C SER A 245 9.15 -23.19 -6.12
N ASN A 246 7.84 -23.00 -6.10
CA ASN A 246 7.06 -22.87 -7.33
C ASN A 246 7.41 -21.57 -8.08
N LEU A 247 7.62 -20.47 -7.35
CA LEU A 247 8.08 -19.20 -7.94
C LEU A 247 9.46 -19.39 -8.60
N ALA A 248 10.41 -20.01 -7.92
CA ALA A 248 11.75 -20.28 -8.47
C ALA A 248 11.68 -21.15 -9.72
N THR A 249 10.84 -22.21 -9.71
CA THR A 249 10.62 -23.07 -10.88
C THR A 249 9.97 -22.31 -12.05
N LEU A 250 9.05 -21.40 -11.77
CA LEU A 250 8.43 -20.57 -12.81
C LEU A 250 9.47 -19.65 -13.45
N LEU A 251 10.26 -18.97 -12.63
CA LEU A 251 11.30 -18.04 -13.08
C LEU A 251 12.38 -18.75 -13.91
N SER A 252 12.83 -19.94 -13.49
CA SER A 252 13.83 -20.73 -14.22
C SER A 252 13.38 -21.26 -15.59
N LYS A 253 12.08 -21.20 -15.89
CA LYS A 253 11.55 -21.56 -17.22
C LYS A 253 11.54 -20.40 -18.21
N VAL A 254 11.64 -19.19 -17.70
CA VAL A 254 11.53 -17.95 -18.50
C VAL A 254 12.92 -17.34 -18.75
N TYR A 255 13.86 -17.59 -17.86
CA TYR A 255 15.26 -17.13 -17.89
C TYR A 255 16.24 -18.29 -17.83
#